data_fbe1cd200cdbf6a93e21df9dccc2d10a
#
_entry.id   fbe1cd200cdbf6a93e21df9dccc2d10a
#
_cell.length_a   1.000
_cell.length_b   1.000
_cell.length_c   1.000
_cell.angle_alpha   90.00
_cell.angle_beta   90.00
_cell.angle_gamma   90.00
#
_symmetry.space_group_name_H-M   'P 1'
#
loop_
_entity.id
_entity.type
_entity.pdbx_description
1 polymer ?
#
loop_
_entity_poly.entity_id
_entity_poly.type
_entity_poly.pdbx_seq_one_letter_code
_entity_poly.pdbx_strand_id
1 'polypeptide(L)'
;MQASFIRSRAAIASALLLAACGQAAQAADLVMFRDPNCGCCEEWAKHVREGLQEEVIVRDDRPMPDVKAEMGVPTDLRSCHTMEVEGYVIEGHVPAREIARLLEEKPGDIKGLAVAGMPLGSPGMEMGGRTQPYQVVAFGDFGQRVYASYP
;
A
#
# COMPACT_ATOMS: atom_id res chain seq x y z
N MET A 1 49.32 -62.37 -31.17
CA MET A 1 47.86 -62.14 -31.14
C MET A 1 47.56 -61.21 -30.02
N GLN A 2 47.47 -59.94 -30.27
CA GLN A 2 47.18 -58.90 -29.28
C GLN A 2 45.81 -58.29 -29.61
N ALA A 3 44.85 -58.45 -28.71
CA ALA A 3 43.53 -57.87 -28.84
C ALA A 3 43.52 -56.45 -28.20
N SER A 4 43.29 -55.43 -29.03
CA SER A 4 43.14 -54.02 -28.64
C SER A 4 41.76 -53.80 -28.03
N PHE A 5 41.68 -53.40 -26.77
CA PHE A 5 40.48 -52.94 -26.12
C PHE A 5 40.30 -51.43 -26.32
N ILE A 6 39.36 -51.04 -27.17
CA ILE A 6 38.93 -49.65 -27.34
C ILE A 6 37.99 -49.29 -26.19
N ARG A 7 38.40 -48.40 -25.28
CA ARG A 7 37.60 -47.84 -24.24
C ARG A 7 36.81 -46.62 -24.77
N SER A 8 35.54 -46.81 -25.06
CA SER A 8 34.61 -45.69 -25.34
C SER A 8 34.36 -44.88 -24.08
N ARG A 9 34.80 -43.63 -24.07
CA ARG A 9 34.44 -42.63 -23.06
C ARG A 9 33.14 -41.96 -23.49
N ALA A 10 32.03 -42.35 -22.88
CA ALA A 10 30.76 -41.64 -23.00
C ALA A 10 30.83 -40.35 -22.18
N ALA A 11 30.81 -39.21 -22.82
CA ALA A 11 30.70 -37.90 -22.20
C ALA A 11 29.23 -37.67 -21.83
N ILE A 12 28.92 -37.65 -20.54
CA ILE A 12 27.61 -37.29 -20.02
C ILE A 12 27.57 -35.76 -19.93
N ALA A 13 26.92 -35.14 -20.87
CA ALA A 13 26.61 -33.70 -20.84
C ALA A 13 25.42 -33.48 -19.88
N SER A 14 25.71 -33.07 -18.62
CA SER A 14 24.66 -32.62 -17.69
C SER A 14 24.15 -31.25 -18.09
N ALA A 15 22.98 -31.19 -18.71
CA ALA A 15 22.25 -29.94 -18.92
C ALA A 15 21.63 -29.47 -17.59
N LEU A 16 22.24 -28.46 -16.95
CA LEU A 16 21.62 -27.73 -15.86
C LEU A 16 20.49 -26.85 -16.42
N LEU A 17 19.26 -27.30 -16.28
CA LEU A 17 18.07 -26.44 -16.45
C LEU A 17 18.00 -25.49 -15.26
N LEU A 18 18.39 -24.24 -15.45
CA LEU A 18 18.09 -23.13 -14.56
C LEU A 18 16.59 -22.87 -14.66
N ALA A 19 15.82 -23.44 -13.75
CA ALA A 19 14.44 -23.04 -13.51
C ALA A 19 14.48 -21.65 -12.86
N ALA A 20 14.36 -20.60 -13.68
CA ALA A 20 14.06 -19.26 -13.22
C ALA A 20 12.63 -19.30 -12.64
N CYS A 21 12.49 -19.49 -11.32
CA CYS A 21 11.25 -19.20 -10.61
C CYS A 21 11.01 -17.71 -10.72
N GLY A 22 10.24 -17.30 -11.74
CA GLY A 22 9.63 -15.99 -11.75
C GLY A 22 8.65 -15.95 -10.57
N GLN A 23 9.04 -15.32 -9.47
CA GLN A 23 8.11 -14.92 -8.44
C GLN A 23 7.21 -13.88 -9.10
N ALA A 24 5.97 -14.28 -9.44
CA ALA A 24 4.92 -13.31 -9.71
C ALA A 24 4.80 -12.47 -8.44
N ALA A 25 5.11 -11.17 -8.54
CA ALA A 25 4.82 -10.24 -7.47
C ALA A 25 3.32 -10.36 -7.21
N GLN A 26 2.94 -10.86 -6.04
CA GLN A 26 1.54 -10.85 -5.63
C GLN A 26 1.20 -9.38 -5.44
N ALA A 27 0.19 -8.91 -6.21
CA ALA A 27 -0.40 -7.60 -5.98
C ALA A 27 -0.84 -7.52 -4.51
N ALA A 28 -0.49 -6.42 -3.86
CA ALA A 28 -0.90 -6.22 -2.47
C ALA A 28 -2.41 -6.00 -2.43
N ASP A 29 -3.11 -6.69 -1.53
CA ASP A 29 -4.52 -6.41 -1.30
C ASP A 29 -4.67 -5.03 -0.64
N LEU A 30 -5.18 -4.03 -1.39
CA LEU A 30 -5.53 -2.72 -0.87
C LEU A 30 -6.99 -2.78 -0.40
N VAL A 31 -7.22 -2.98 0.89
CA VAL A 31 -8.56 -3.10 1.47
C VAL A 31 -8.96 -1.81 2.16
N MET A 32 -9.91 -1.07 1.57
CA MET A 32 -10.43 0.18 2.12
C MET A 32 -11.78 -0.02 2.79
N PHE A 33 -11.88 0.37 4.06
CA PHE A 33 -13.11 0.44 4.83
C PHE A 33 -13.65 1.88 4.85
N ARG A 34 -14.95 2.02 4.64
CA ARG A 34 -15.62 3.33 4.62
C ARG A 34 -17.08 3.23 5.04
N ASP A 35 -17.71 4.36 5.31
CA ASP A 35 -19.17 4.41 5.40
C ASP A 35 -19.83 4.27 4.02
N PRO A 36 -21.01 3.61 3.90
CA PRO A 36 -21.63 3.26 2.62
C PRO A 36 -21.88 4.44 1.67
N ASN A 37 -22.10 5.65 2.19
CA ASN A 37 -22.45 6.85 1.41
C ASN A 37 -21.30 7.87 1.31
N CYS A 38 -20.06 7.45 1.51
CA CYS A 38 -18.90 8.33 1.47
C CYS A 38 -18.42 8.59 0.03
N GLY A 39 -18.94 9.65 -0.61
CA GLY A 39 -18.57 10.00 -1.99
C GLY A 39 -17.10 10.40 -2.14
N CYS A 40 -16.54 11.17 -1.21
CA CYS A 40 -15.13 11.55 -1.24
C CYS A 40 -14.18 10.34 -1.07
N CYS A 41 -14.63 9.29 -0.36
CA CYS A 41 -13.86 8.05 -0.24
C CYS A 41 -13.74 7.32 -1.58
N GLU A 42 -14.79 7.32 -2.40
CA GLU A 42 -14.75 6.74 -3.76
C GLU A 42 -13.81 7.52 -4.67
N GLU A 43 -13.84 8.85 -4.62
CA GLU A 43 -12.92 9.68 -5.39
C GLU A 43 -11.47 9.46 -4.96
N TRP A 44 -11.22 9.36 -3.64
CA TRP A 44 -9.89 9.01 -3.14
C TRP A 44 -9.42 7.64 -3.63
N ALA A 45 -10.30 6.63 -3.60
CA ALA A 45 -9.96 5.29 -4.08
C ALA A 45 -9.56 5.28 -5.57
N LYS A 46 -10.15 6.16 -6.40
CA LYS A 46 -9.72 6.34 -7.80
C LYS A 46 -8.28 6.86 -7.89
N HIS A 47 -7.93 7.89 -7.10
CA HIS A 47 -6.56 8.41 -7.04
C HIS A 47 -5.55 7.31 -6.64
N VAL A 48 -5.92 6.45 -5.70
CA VAL A 48 -5.06 5.34 -5.27
C VAL A 48 -4.91 4.30 -6.38
N ARG A 49 -6.00 3.86 -7.01
CA ARG A 49 -5.94 2.92 -8.16
C ARG A 49 -5.04 3.44 -9.28
N GLU A 50 -5.21 4.71 -9.63
CA GLU A 50 -4.42 5.36 -10.69
C GLU A 50 -2.96 5.53 -10.27
N GLY A 51 -2.70 5.94 -9.04
CA GLY A 51 -1.35 6.23 -8.56
C GLY A 51 -0.49 5.01 -8.25
N LEU A 52 -1.12 3.91 -7.79
CA LEU A 52 -0.43 2.66 -7.48
C LEU A 52 -0.53 1.61 -8.59
N GLN A 53 -1.43 1.81 -9.57
CA GLN A 53 -1.76 0.83 -10.63
C GLN A 53 -2.24 -0.51 -10.04
N GLU A 54 -2.97 -0.45 -8.92
CA GLU A 54 -3.48 -1.58 -8.15
C GLU A 54 -4.98 -1.41 -7.89
N GLU A 55 -5.70 -2.52 -7.71
CA GLU A 55 -7.12 -2.49 -7.38
C GLU A 55 -7.33 -2.22 -5.88
N VAL A 56 -8.34 -1.39 -5.58
CA VAL A 56 -8.78 -1.12 -4.20
C VAL A 56 -10.08 -1.88 -3.93
N ILE A 57 -10.02 -2.83 -3.00
CA ILE A 57 -11.18 -3.58 -2.51
C ILE A 57 -11.91 -2.70 -1.49
N VAL A 58 -13.14 -2.30 -1.81
CA VAL A 58 -13.95 -1.45 -0.92
C VAL A 58 -14.84 -2.32 -0.03
N ARG A 59 -14.83 -2.02 1.28
CA ARG A 59 -15.68 -2.62 2.32
C ARG A 59 -16.49 -1.54 3.03
N ASP A 60 -17.80 -1.76 3.13
CA ASP A 60 -18.75 -0.85 3.82
C ASP A 60 -19.69 -1.62 4.77
N ASP A 61 -19.27 -2.81 5.16
CA ASP A 61 -20.00 -3.79 5.97
C ASP A 61 -19.66 -3.73 7.47
N ARG A 62 -18.82 -2.77 7.91
CA ARG A 62 -18.38 -2.61 9.29
C ARG A 62 -18.49 -1.17 9.79
N PRO A 63 -18.85 -0.94 11.09
CA PRO A 63 -18.81 0.38 11.68
C PRO A 63 -17.39 0.97 11.67
N MET A 64 -17.23 2.16 11.12
CA MET A 64 -15.90 2.81 10.99
C MET A 64 -15.19 3.07 12.33
N PRO A 65 -15.88 3.42 13.44
CA PRO A 65 -15.22 3.54 14.74
C PRO A 65 -14.52 2.26 15.21
N ASP A 66 -15.14 1.09 14.94
CA ASP A 66 -14.59 -0.22 15.31
C ASP A 66 -13.38 -0.57 14.47
N VAL A 67 -13.47 -0.37 13.13
CA VAL A 67 -12.36 -0.57 12.19
C VAL A 67 -11.13 0.26 12.59
N LYS A 68 -11.34 1.57 12.87
CA LYS A 68 -10.26 2.48 13.25
C LYS A 68 -9.63 2.12 14.60
N ALA A 69 -10.43 1.66 15.56
CA ALA A 69 -9.94 1.21 16.86
C ALA A 69 -9.10 -0.06 16.73
N GLU A 70 -9.57 -1.03 15.96
CA GLU A 70 -8.91 -2.31 15.73
C GLU A 70 -7.57 -2.15 14.97
N MET A 71 -7.55 -1.25 13.98
CA MET A 71 -6.34 -0.92 13.22
C MET A 71 -5.39 0.04 13.95
N GLY A 72 -5.76 0.47 15.17
CA GLY A 72 -4.91 1.33 15.99
C GLY A 72 -4.74 2.75 15.47
N VAL A 73 -5.73 3.27 14.73
CA VAL A 73 -5.72 4.66 14.25
C VAL A 73 -5.84 5.62 15.42
N PRO A 74 -4.85 6.52 15.64
CA PRO A 74 -4.93 7.53 16.71
C PRO A 74 -6.18 8.40 16.56
N THR A 75 -6.85 8.70 17.67
CA THR A 75 -8.16 9.38 17.66
C THR A 75 -8.10 10.77 17.00
N ASP A 76 -7.01 11.48 17.21
CA ASP A 76 -6.76 12.82 16.67
C ASP A 76 -6.38 12.84 15.18
N LEU A 77 -6.04 11.68 14.61
CA LEU A 77 -5.73 11.52 13.19
C LEU A 77 -6.89 10.96 12.36
N ARG A 78 -8.01 10.62 12.98
CA ARG A 78 -9.14 9.97 12.30
C ARG A 78 -9.78 10.85 11.22
N SER A 79 -10.13 10.21 10.12
CA SER A 79 -10.80 10.79 8.94
C SER A 79 -11.99 9.91 8.53
N CYS A 80 -12.43 9.95 7.26
CA CYS A 80 -13.65 9.28 6.81
C CYS A 80 -13.46 7.80 6.41
N HIS A 81 -12.27 7.39 6.00
CA HIS A 81 -11.98 5.99 5.61
C HIS A 81 -10.63 5.53 6.14
N THR A 82 -10.43 4.22 6.13
CA THR A 82 -9.18 3.57 6.55
C THR A 82 -8.86 2.47 5.55
N MET A 83 -7.65 2.42 5.04
CA MET A 83 -7.18 1.36 4.15
C MET A 83 -6.04 0.58 4.81
N GLU A 84 -6.02 -0.72 4.57
CA GLU A 84 -4.88 -1.59 4.90
C GLU A 84 -4.15 -1.98 3.61
N VAL A 85 -2.81 -1.92 3.63
CA VAL A 85 -1.95 -2.35 2.54
C VAL A 85 -0.61 -2.83 3.09
N GLU A 86 -0.19 -4.04 2.75
CA GLU A 86 1.08 -4.66 3.20
C GLU A 86 1.34 -4.53 4.72
N GLY A 87 0.29 -4.53 5.54
CA GLY A 87 0.37 -4.36 7.00
C GLY A 87 0.49 -2.92 7.48
N TYR A 88 0.48 -1.93 6.58
CA TYR A 88 0.37 -0.50 6.92
C TYR A 88 -1.07 -0.05 6.92
N VAL A 89 -1.38 0.90 7.78
CA VAL A 89 -2.69 1.56 7.88
C VAL A 89 -2.63 2.93 7.22
N ILE A 90 -3.53 3.19 6.29
CA ILE A 90 -3.67 4.48 5.62
C ILE A 90 -5.00 5.08 6.03
N GLU A 91 -4.95 6.21 6.71
CA GLU A 91 -6.13 6.90 7.26
C GLU A 91 -6.42 8.18 6.50
N GLY A 92 -7.62 8.29 5.94
CA GLY A 92 -8.09 9.47 5.22
C GLY A 92 -7.37 9.72 3.90
N HIS A 93 -7.38 10.98 3.48
CA HIS A 93 -7.03 11.41 2.11
C HIS A 93 -5.52 11.50 1.83
N VAL A 94 -4.76 10.46 2.21
CA VAL A 94 -3.32 10.36 1.97
C VAL A 94 -3.05 10.27 0.46
N PRO A 95 -2.19 11.12 -0.12
CA PRO A 95 -1.84 11.04 -1.54
C PRO A 95 -1.18 9.71 -1.92
N ALA A 96 -1.56 9.15 -3.07
CA ALA A 96 -1.04 7.86 -3.55
C ALA A 96 0.50 7.82 -3.63
N ARG A 97 1.15 8.96 -3.96
CA ARG A 97 2.63 9.06 -3.99
C ARG A 97 3.28 8.82 -2.62
N GLU A 98 2.60 9.21 -1.53
CA GLU A 98 3.13 9.00 -0.17
C GLU A 98 2.92 7.54 0.26
N ILE A 99 1.84 6.91 -0.20
CA ILE A 99 1.61 5.47 -0.02
C ILE A 99 2.68 4.69 -0.80
N ALA A 100 2.91 5.03 -2.07
CA ALA A 100 3.96 4.41 -2.89
C ALA A 100 5.34 4.50 -2.22
N ARG A 101 5.69 5.69 -1.70
CA ARG A 101 6.95 5.89 -0.97
C ARG A 101 7.04 5.03 0.28
N LEU A 102 5.96 4.93 1.07
CA LEU A 102 5.90 4.06 2.25
C LEU A 102 6.15 2.59 1.88
N LEU A 103 5.50 2.11 0.81
CA LEU A 103 5.62 0.74 0.33
C LEU A 103 7.00 0.43 -0.28
N GLU A 104 7.68 1.42 -0.83
CA GLU A 104 9.04 1.30 -1.34
C GLU A 104 10.07 1.28 -0.20
N GLU A 105 9.97 2.22 0.74
CA GLU A 105 10.92 2.39 1.85
C GLU A 105 10.76 1.32 2.94
N LYS A 106 9.56 0.79 3.14
CA LYS A 106 9.18 -0.24 4.13
C LYS A 106 9.75 0.02 5.55
N PRO A 107 9.55 1.22 6.12
CA PRO A 107 10.08 1.55 7.43
C PRO A 107 9.41 0.71 8.53
N GLY A 108 10.23 0.00 9.33
CA GLY A 108 9.71 -0.92 10.36
C GLY A 108 9.14 -0.24 11.61
N ASP A 109 9.35 1.06 11.79
CA ASP A 109 8.85 1.85 12.92
C ASP A 109 7.52 2.55 12.64
N ILE A 110 7.10 2.70 11.38
CA ILE A 110 5.81 3.27 10.98
C ILE A 110 4.74 2.19 10.96
N LYS A 111 3.62 2.42 11.63
CA LYS A 111 2.40 1.60 11.54
C LYS A 111 1.45 2.09 10.45
N GLY A 112 1.48 3.37 10.15
CA GLY A 112 0.63 3.94 9.13
C GLY A 112 0.86 5.41 8.85
N LEU A 113 0.13 5.91 7.83
CA LEU A 113 0.06 7.31 7.43
C LEU A 113 -1.36 7.83 7.60
N ALA A 114 -1.52 9.09 7.96
CA ALA A 114 -2.81 9.72 8.11
C ALA A 114 -2.85 11.14 7.54
N VAL A 115 -3.99 11.52 6.97
CA VAL A 115 -4.41 12.91 6.77
C VAL A 115 -5.62 13.12 7.64
N ALA A 116 -5.46 13.86 8.73
CA ALA A 116 -6.53 14.12 9.70
C ALA A 116 -7.67 14.95 9.06
N GLY A 117 -8.91 14.56 9.33
CA GLY A 117 -10.07 15.25 8.77
C GLY A 117 -10.20 15.10 7.25
N MET A 118 -10.70 16.15 6.58
CA MET A 118 -10.97 16.16 5.13
C MET A 118 -10.55 17.52 4.54
N PRO A 119 -9.24 17.83 4.48
CA PRO A 119 -8.79 19.13 3.99
C PRO A 119 -9.11 19.31 2.50
N LEU A 120 -9.61 20.48 2.14
CA LEU A 120 -9.91 20.81 0.74
C LEU A 120 -8.65 20.75 -0.11
N GLY A 121 -8.74 20.13 -1.29
CA GLY A 121 -7.64 19.95 -2.22
C GLY A 121 -6.78 18.72 -1.95
N SER A 122 -7.01 17.97 -0.86
CA SER A 122 -6.45 16.61 -0.73
C SER A 122 -7.13 15.67 -1.74
N PRO A 123 -6.50 14.54 -2.12
CA PRO A 123 -7.07 13.63 -3.11
C PRO A 123 -8.49 13.18 -2.76
N GLY A 124 -9.44 13.34 -3.67
CA GLY A 124 -10.86 13.07 -3.44
C GLY A 124 -11.63 14.20 -2.74
N MET A 125 -10.95 15.30 -2.38
CA MET A 125 -11.54 16.49 -1.77
C MET A 125 -11.33 17.74 -2.64
N GLU A 126 -11.19 17.58 -3.94
CA GLU A 126 -11.03 18.66 -4.90
C GLU A 126 -12.38 19.41 -5.08
N MET A 127 -12.40 20.68 -4.73
CA MET A 127 -13.60 21.51 -4.81
C MET A 127 -13.29 22.87 -5.47
N GLY A 128 -13.37 22.92 -6.80
CA GLY A 128 -13.32 24.18 -7.55
C GLY A 128 -12.04 25.00 -7.36
N GLY A 129 -10.89 24.35 -7.25
CA GLY A 129 -9.58 24.98 -7.11
C GLY A 129 -9.28 25.55 -5.71
N ARG A 130 -10.15 25.33 -4.73
CA ARG A 130 -9.88 25.69 -3.33
C ARG A 130 -8.99 24.65 -2.67
N THR A 131 -7.98 25.12 -1.95
CA THR A 131 -7.05 24.26 -1.20
C THR A 131 -6.92 24.74 0.25
N GLN A 132 -6.56 23.82 1.12
CA GLN A 132 -6.17 24.07 2.50
C GLN A 132 -4.84 23.38 2.74
N PRO A 133 -3.89 24.02 3.45
CA PRO A 133 -2.67 23.33 3.85
C PRO A 133 -2.99 22.11 4.70
N TYR A 134 -2.29 20.99 4.45
CA TYR A 134 -2.42 19.80 5.27
C TYR A 134 -1.10 19.02 5.37
N GLN A 135 -1.06 18.11 6.32
CA GLN A 135 0.09 17.25 6.53
C GLN A 135 -0.31 15.80 6.42
N VAL A 136 0.59 15.00 5.86
CA VAL A 136 0.59 13.56 6.02
C VAL A 136 1.41 13.26 7.28
N VAL A 137 0.80 12.61 8.24
CA VAL A 137 1.41 12.27 9.52
C VAL A 137 1.69 10.77 9.56
N ALA A 138 2.93 10.38 9.80
CA ALA A 138 3.27 9.01 10.12
C ALA A 138 3.01 8.75 11.62
N PHE A 139 2.42 7.60 11.94
CA PHE A 139 2.19 7.16 13.30
C PHE A 139 2.74 5.74 13.55
N GLY A 140 3.10 5.46 14.78
CA GLY A 140 3.69 4.19 15.21
C GLY A 140 4.02 4.22 16.70
N ASP A 141 4.85 3.30 17.18
CA ASP A 141 5.23 3.21 18.60
C ASP A 141 6.03 4.44 19.08
N PHE A 142 6.61 5.19 18.15
CA PHE A 142 7.26 6.49 18.42
C PHE A 142 6.27 7.64 18.66
N GLY A 143 4.96 7.41 18.55
CA GLY A 143 3.92 8.43 18.52
C GLY A 143 3.62 8.91 17.10
N GLN A 144 3.75 10.22 16.84
CA GLN A 144 3.40 10.84 15.56
C GLN A 144 4.53 11.76 15.07
N ARG A 145 4.74 11.81 13.74
CA ARG A 145 5.66 12.77 13.10
C ARG A 145 5.16 13.15 11.71
N VAL A 146 5.48 14.37 11.28
CA VAL A 146 5.18 14.82 9.91
C VAL A 146 5.96 13.96 8.91
N TYR A 147 5.26 13.38 7.95
CA TYR A 147 5.81 12.59 6.85
C TYR A 147 5.93 13.42 5.58
N ALA A 148 4.91 14.23 5.27
CA ALA A 148 4.90 15.17 4.15
C ALA A 148 4.01 16.38 4.47
N SER A 149 4.25 17.53 3.81
CA SER A 149 3.43 18.75 3.93
C SER A 149 2.97 19.22 2.57
N TYR A 150 1.74 19.69 2.52
CA TYR A 150 1.06 20.18 1.33
C TYR A 150 0.60 21.60 1.58
N PRO A 151 0.80 22.53 0.60
CA PRO A 151 0.43 23.92 0.71
C PRO A 151 -1.09 24.15 0.66
#